data_02bb47ce92faba50a8be53b2c19f4dab
#
_entry.id   02bb47ce92faba50a8be53b2c19f4dab
#
_cell.length_a   1.000
_cell.length_b   1.000
_cell.length_c   1.000
_cell.angle_alpha   90.00
_cell.angle_beta   90.00
_cell.angle_gamma   90.00
#
_symmetry.space_group_name_H-M   'P 1'
#
loop_
_entity.id
_entity.type
_entity.pdbx_description
1 polymer ?
#
loop_
_entity_poly.entity_id
_entity_poly.type
_entity_poly.pdbx_seq_one_letter_code
_entity_poly.pdbx_strand_id
1 'polypeptide(L)' 'NITAVKLGAQVHALGFYAALGFAPVGDDYLDAGIMHRDMVLTL' A
#
# COMPACT_ATOMS: atom_id res chain seq x y z
N ASN A 1 -3.94 -10.28 -18.56
CA ASN A 1 -2.65 -9.68 -18.16
C ASN A 1 -2.81 -8.84 -16.91
N ILE A 2 -1.85 -8.97 -16.00
CA ILE A 2 -1.82 -8.15 -14.80
C ILE A 2 -1.04 -6.87 -15.12
N THR A 3 -1.69 -5.71 -14.92
CA THR A 3 -1.06 -4.41 -15.18
C THR A 3 -0.72 -3.65 -13.90
N ALA A 4 -1.24 -4.10 -12.76
CA ALA A 4 -0.96 -3.48 -11.47
C ALA A 4 -1.19 -4.49 -10.35
N VAL A 5 -0.48 -4.28 -9.25
CA VAL A 5 -0.65 -5.04 -8.00
C VAL A 5 -1.07 -4.06 -6.92
N LYS A 6 -2.14 -4.39 -6.18
CA LYS A 6 -2.63 -3.56 -5.09
C LYS A 6 -2.55 -4.33 -3.77
N LEU A 7 -2.13 -3.65 -2.72
CA LEU A 7 -2.10 -4.23 -1.38
C LEU A 7 -2.48 -3.19 -0.33
N GLY A 8 -2.90 -3.65 0.85
CA GLY A 8 -3.11 -2.80 2.00
C GLY A 8 -1.91 -2.89 2.93
N ALA A 9 -1.11 -1.84 2.99
CA ALA A 9 0.10 -1.82 3.82
C ALA A 9 -0.18 -1.18 5.16
N GLN A 10 0.37 -1.73 6.23
CA GLN A 10 0.39 -1.05 7.52
C GLN A 10 1.18 0.25 7.36
N VAL A 11 0.70 1.33 7.99
CA VAL A 11 1.29 2.67 7.80
C VAL A 11 2.77 2.69 8.14
N HIS A 12 3.20 1.96 9.18
CA HIS A 12 4.61 1.93 9.54
C HIS A 12 5.49 1.18 8.50
N ALA A 13 4.88 0.48 7.55
CA ALA A 13 5.59 -0.26 6.51
C ALA A 13 5.54 0.42 5.14
N LEU A 14 4.95 1.61 5.03
CA LEU A 14 4.82 2.31 3.73
C LEU A 14 6.17 2.53 3.07
N GLY A 15 7.20 2.89 3.82
CA GLY A 15 8.54 3.12 3.27
C GLY A 15 9.14 1.86 2.66
N PHE A 16 8.88 0.70 3.26
CA PHE A 16 9.34 -0.57 2.73
C PHE A 16 8.75 -0.83 1.34
N TYR A 17 7.44 -0.66 1.19
CA TYR A 17 6.77 -0.88 -0.09
C TYR A 17 7.10 0.21 -1.10
N ALA A 18 7.26 1.46 -0.66
CA ALA A 18 7.67 2.54 -1.55
C ALA A 18 9.03 2.25 -2.20
N ALA A 19 9.95 1.67 -1.44
CA ALA A 19 11.26 1.29 -1.98
C ALA A 19 11.17 0.20 -3.06
N LEU A 20 10.09 -0.58 -3.07
CA LEU A 20 9.82 -1.59 -4.09
C LEU A 20 9.10 -1.02 -5.32
N GLY A 21 8.72 0.26 -5.29
CA GLY A 21 8.03 0.91 -6.39
C GLY A 21 6.54 1.10 -6.18
N PHE A 22 5.99 0.71 -5.03
CA PHE A 22 4.58 0.94 -4.73
C PHE A 22 4.33 2.41 -4.41
N ALA A 23 3.17 2.91 -4.82
CA ALA A 23 2.72 4.27 -4.51
C ALA A 23 1.46 4.21 -3.66
N PRO A 24 1.36 5.05 -2.61
CA PRO A 24 0.16 5.06 -1.77
C PRO A 24 -1.02 5.69 -2.53
N VAL A 25 -2.22 5.16 -2.31
CA VAL A 25 -3.46 5.68 -2.89
C VAL A 25 -4.54 5.75 -1.82
N GLY A 26 -5.29 6.86 -1.81
CA GLY A 26 -6.39 7.05 -0.86
C GLY A 26 -5.93 7.43 0.54
N ASP A 27 -6.88 7.39 1.46
CA ASP A 27 -6.66 7.78 2.85
C ASP A 27 -6.28 6.57 3.70
N ASP A 28 -5.72 6.85 4.88
CA ASP A 28 -5.48 5.82 5.87
C ASP A 28 -6.80 5.24 6.35
N TYR A 29 -6.81 3.94 6.65
CA TYR A 29 -7.99 3.28 7.22
C TYR A 29 -7.56 2.29 8.31
N LEU A 30 -8.48 2.07 9.25
CA LEU A 30 -8.24 1.15 10.36
C LEU A 30 -8.65 -0.26 9.95
N ASP A 31 -7.75 -1.23 10.14
CA ASP A 31 -8.01 -2.64 9.89
C ASP A 31 -7.36 -3.45 10.99
N ALA A 32 -8.16 -4.27 11.67
CA ALA A 32 -7.69 -5.09 12.80
C ALA A 32 -6.98 -4.27 13.89
N GLY A 33 -7.44 -3.03 14.11
CA GLY A 33 -6.86 -2.14 15.12
C GLY A 33 -5.56 -1.48 14.70
N ILE A 34 -5.15 -1.64 13.44
CA ILE A 34 -3.89 -1.08 12.92
C ILE A 34 -4.21 -0.19 11.72
N MET A 35 -3.57 0.98 11.65
CA MET A 35 -3.75 1.88 10.52
C MET A 35 -3.04 1.35 9.30
N HIS A 36 -3.77 1.36 8.19
CA HIS A 36 -3.31 0.88 6.88
C HIS A 36 -3.49 1.96 5.83
N ARG A 37 -2.80 1.79 4.70
CA ARG A 37 -3.04 2.56 3.49
C ARG A 37 -2.86 1.64 2.30
N ASP A 38 -3.75 1.75 1.31
CA ASP A 38 -3.60 0.99 0.07
C ASP A 38 -2.41 1.50 -0.72
N MET A 39 -1.71 0.58 -1.37
CA MET A 39 -0.60 0.90 -2.23
C MET A 39 -0.72 0.12 -3.55
N VAL A 40 -0.24 0.72 -4.62
CA VAL A 40 -0.31 0.15 -5.96
C VAL A 40 1.06 0.16 -6.60
N LEU A 41 1.42 -0.97 -7.20
CA LEU A 41 2.59 -1.09 -8.06
C LEU A 41 2.10 -1.26 -9.49
N THR A 42 2.47 -0.33 -10.38
CA THR A 42 2.17 -0.45 -11.81
C THR A 42 3.28 -1.24 -12.49
N LEU A 43 2.88 -2.25 -13.22
CA LEU A 43 3.81 -3.15 -13.91
C LEU A 43 4.13 -2.66 -15.33
#